data_7b5baf85e77c456f129a3ac59cc37fb0
#
_entry.id   7b5baf85e77c456f129a3ac59cc37fb0
#
_cell.length_a   1.000
_cell.length_b   1.000
_cell.length_c   1.000
_cell.angle_alpha   90.00
_cell.angle_beta   90.00
_cell.angle_gamma   90.00
#
_symmetry.space_group_name_H-M   'P 1'
#
loop_
_entity.id
_entity.type
_entity.pdbx_description
1 polymer ?
#
loop_
_entity_poly.entity_id
_entity_poly.type
_entity_poly.pdbx_seq_one_letter_code
_entity_poly.pdbx_strand_id
1 'polypeptide(L)'
;MDGGIEAARLKHPVIMTPNNYVYLDYYPTMNTQDEPLAIGGYNPVEKVYSLEPVPAVLNEQERAYIIGAQGNLWTEYILSNEQLEYMLLPRLAALSEVQWTQPANKSWERFQNSLSHIISIYNVMGVNYGKHIYEIAAKYDVPTASEGKVVVTLSTLGD
;
A
#
# COMPACT_ATOMS: atom_id res chain seq x y z
N MET A 1 -2.91 14.01 4.55
CA MET A 1 -2.75 14.75 3.27
C MET A 1 -2.80 16.26 3.45
N ASP A 2 -3.65 16.78 4.31
CA ASP A 2 -3.96 18.24 4.40
C ASP A 2 -2.76 19.12 4.70
N GLY A 3 -1.89 18.72 5.64
CA GLY A 3 -0.67 19.49 5.93
C GLY A 3 0.29 19.62 4.73
N GLY A 4 0.38 18.57 3.90
CA GLY A 4 1.18 18.60 2.67
C GLY A 4 0.55 19.51 1.61
N ILE A 5 -0.77 19.51 1.50
CA ILE A 5 -1.51 20.40 0.60
C ILE A 5 -1.27 21.88 1.00
N GLU A 6 -1.37 22.18 2.29
CA GLU A 6 -1.16 23.53 2.79
C GLU A 6 0.29 23.98 2.61
N ALA A 7 1.26 23.14 2.91
CA ALA A 7 2.66 23.45 2.69
C ALA A 7 2.97 23.75 1.20
N ALA A 8 2.41 22.94 0.28
CA ALA A 8 2.57 23.17 -1.15
C ALA A 8 1.95 24.51 -1.61
N ARG A 9 0.79 24.88 -1.08
CA ARG A 9 0.17 26.18 -1.31
C ARG A 9 1.00 27.35 -0.81
N LEU A 10 1.71 27.10 0.29
CA LEU A 10 2.68 28.06 0.86
C LEU A 10 4.05 28.02 0.15
N LYS A 11 4.16 27.27 -0.94
CA LYS A 11 5.37 27.15 -1.77
C LYS A 11 6.55 26.48 -1.04
N HIS A 12 6.28 25.60 -0.11
CA HIS A 12 7.30 24.76 0.52
C HIS A 12 7.41 23.42 -0.20
N PRO A 13 8.64 22.92 -0.47
CA PRO A 13 8.84 21.55 -0.96
C PRO A 13 8.26 20.53 0.03
N VAL A 14 7.55 19.54 -0.47
CA VAL A 14 6.82 18.56 0.33
C VAL A 14 7.14 17.13 -0.12
N ILE A 15 7.53 16.29 0.83
CA ILE A 15 7.49 14.83 0.69
C ILE A 15 6.23 14.34 1.40
N MET A 16 5.34 13.69 0.66
CA MET A 16 4.07 13.21 1.20
C MET A 16 4.24 11.92 2.00
N THR A 17 3.80 11.94 3.26
CA THR A 17 3.91 10.79 4.17
C THR A 17 2.58 10.45 4.85
N PRO A 18 1.46 10.29 4.10
CA PRO A 18 0.17 10.03 4.72
C PRO A 18 0.16 8.65 5.40
N ASN A 19 -0.01 8.63 6.72
CA ASN A 19 0.10 7.42 7.53
C ASN A 19 -0.78 6.27 7.04
N ASN A 20 -1.99 6.57 6.58
CA ASN A 20 -2.95 5.57 6.08
C ASN A 20 -2.50 4.83 4.81
N TYR A 21 -1.43 5.29 4.14
CA TYR A 21 -0.94 4.72 2.89
C TYR A 21 0.50 4.25 2.98
N VAL A 22 1.34 4.95 3.74
CA VAL A 22 2.80 4.74 3.69
C VAL A 22 3.43 4.44 5.04
N TYR A 23 2.65 4.22 6.11
CA TYR A 23 3.16 3.66 7.36
C TYR A 23 3.20 2.13 7.24
N LEU A 24 4.40 1.62 7.00
CA LEU A 24 4.64 0.21 6.73
C LEU A 24 4.87 -0.60 8.02
N ASP A 25 4.81 0.05 9.17
CA ASP A 25 4.71 -0.52 10.52
C ASP A 25 3.27 -0.86 10.92
N TYR A 26 2.26 -0.50 10.10
CA TYR A 26 0.87 -0.93 10.27
C TYR A 26 0.68 -2.37 9.81
N TYR A 27 -0.33 -3.05 10.38
CA TYR A 27 -0.68 -4.40 9.98
C TYR A 27 -0.99 -4.50 8.47
N PRO A 28 -0.38 -5.47 7.78
CA PRO A 28 -0.63 -5.68 6.35
C PRO A 28 -1.93 -6.46 6.08
N THR A 29 -2.51 -7.07 7.11
CA THR A 29 -3.73 -7.88 7.05
C THR A 29 -4.71 -7.50 8.16
N MET A 30 -5.99 -7.86 7.98
CA MET A 30 -7.03 -7.76 9.02
C MET A 30 -6.97 -8.93 10.02
N ASN A 31 -6.38 -10.06 9.64
CA ASN A 31 -6.17 -11.21 10.51
C ASN A 31 -4.90 -11.02 11.35
N THR A 32 -5.03 -10.29 12.45
CA THR A 32 -3.87 -9.90 13.28
C THR A 32 -3.49 -10.93 14.35
N GLN A 33 -4.22 -12.06 14.46
CA GLN A 33 -3.99 -13.04 15.54
C GLN A 33 -2.65 -13.76 15.42
N ASP A 34 -2.22 -14.00 14.18
CA ASP A 34 -0.98 -14.71 13.86
C ASP A 34 0.15 -13.76 13.42
N GLU A 35 -0.11 -12.44 13.49
CA GLU A 35 0.86 -11.43 13.10
C GLU A 35 1.82 -11.08 14.24
N PRO A 36 3.07 -10.72 13.93
CA PRO A 36 3.94 -10.06 14.88
C PRO A 36 3.28 -8.79 15.43
N LEU A 37 3.52 -8.48 16.71
CA LEU A 37 2.97 -7.26 17.30
C LEU A 37 3.40 -6.03 16.51
N ALA A 38 2.42 -5.18 16.18
CA ALA A 38 2.61 -3.91 15.50
C ALA A 38 1.91 -2.78 16.25
N ILE A 39 2.18 -1.54 15.87
CA ILE A 39 1.56 -0.35 16.49
C ILE A 39 0.01 -0.33 16.34
N GLY A 40 -0.51 -1.06 15.39
CA GLY A 40 -1.92 -1.06 14.99
C GLY A 40 -2.09 -0.60 13.54
N GLY A 41 -3.29 -0.11 13.22
CA GLY A 41 -3.62 0.33 11.86
C GLY A 41 -3.78 -0.85 10.87
N TYR A 42 -4.14 -0.53 9.62
CA TYR A 42 -4.29 -1.51 8.55
C TYR A 42 -3.85 -0.87 7.22
N ASN A 43 -2.84 -1.44 6.60
CA ASN A 43 -2.25 -0.91 5.38
C ASN A 43 -1.77 -2.04 4.46
N PRO A 44 -2.69 -2.68 3.69
CA PRO A 44 -2.36 -3.73 2.74
C PRO A 44 -1.69 -3.17 1.48
N VAL A 45 -1.17 -4.05 0.63
CA VAL A 45 -0.49 -3.71 -0.62
C VAL A 45 -1.36 -2.83 -1.53
N GLU A 46 -2.64 -3.18 -1.67
CA GLU A 46 -3.61 -2.44 -2.49
C GLU A 46 -3.78 -1.00 -2.04
N LYS A 47 -3.78 -0.80 -0.72
CA LYS A 47 -3.93 0.53 -0.14
C LYS A 47 -2.70 1.38 -0.39
N VAL A 48 -1.51 0.82 -0.26
CA VAL A 48 -0.27 1.51 -0.64
C VAL A 48 -0.29 1.88 -2.12
N TYR A 49 -0.67 0.94 -2.99
CA TYR A 49 -0.78 1.17 -4.44
C TYR A 49 -1.81 2.24 -4.80
N SER A 50 -2.87 2.37 -4.04
CA SER A 50 -3.93 3.36 -4.28
C SER A 50 -3.52 4.81 -3.95
N LEU A 51 -2.36 5.01 -3.34
CA LEU A 51 -1.85 6.35 -3.05
C LEU A 51 -1.73 7.18 -4.34
N GLU A 52 -2.22 8.41 -4.29
CA GLU A 52 -1.89 9.46 -5.24
C GLU A 52 -1.09 10.53 -4.49
N PRO A 53 0.22 10.59 -4.69
CA PRO A 53 1.08 11.52 -3.96
C PRO A 53 0.78 12.99 -4.23
N VAL A 54 0.26 13.29 -5.43
CA VAL A 54 -0.05 14.65 -5.86
C VAL A 54 -1.57 14.87 -5.84
N PRO A 55 -2.13 15.46 -4.77
CA PRO A 55 -3.58 15.65 -4.63
C PRO A 55 -4.17 16.46 -5.80
N ALA A 56 -5.30 15.99 -6.33
CA ALA A 56 -5.99 16.65 -7.46
C ALA A 56 -6.48 18.08 -7.15
N VAL A 57 -6.61 18.41 -5.87
CA VAL A 57 -7.04 19.74 -5.40
C VAL A 57 -5.97 20.83 -5.61
N LEU A 58 -4.72 20.44 -5.86
CA LEU A 58 -3.62 21.37 -6.13
C LEU A 58 -3.63 21.80 -7.61
N ASN A 59 -3.43 23.09 -7.85
CA ASN A 59 -3.21 23.60 -9.20
C ASN A 59 -1.80 23.27 -9.70
N GLU A 60 -1.51 23.55 -10.97
CA GLU A 60 -0.23 23.17 -11.61
C GLU A 60 0.99 23.79 -10.92
N GLN A 61 0.90 25.02 -10.45
CA GLN A 61 2.00 25.68 -9.75
C GLN A 61 2.24 25.09 -8.36
N GLU A 62 1.17 24.75 -7.64
CA GLU A 62 1.24 24.16 -6.31
C GLU A 62 1.75 22.70 -6.38
N ARG A 63 1.37 21.93 -7.41
CA ARG A 63 1.84 20.56 -7.65
C ARG A 63 3.35 20.46 -7.76
N ALA A 64 4.00 21.47 -8.32
CA ALA A 64 5.46 21.50 -8.46
C ALA A 64 6.21 21.45 -7.11
N TYR A 65 5.54 21.75 -6.01
CA TYR A 65 6.11 21.66 -4.67
C TYR A 65 5.99 20.27 -4.05
N ILE A 66 5.19 19.35 -4.62
CA ILE A 66 5.18 17.95 -4.18
C ILE A 66 6.35 17.23 -4.88
N ILE A 67 7.41 17.00 -4.14
CA ILE A 67 8.66 16.44 -4.68
C ILE A 67 8.75 14.92 -4.54
N GLY A 68 7.77 14.28 -3.91
CA GLY A 68 7.72 12.82 -3.79
C GLY A 68 6.87 12.34 -2.62
N ALA A 69 6.95 11.03 -2.38
CA ALA A 69 6.37 10.38 -1.22
C ALA A 69 7.43 9.53 -0.51
N GLN A 70 7.20 9.24 0.77
CA GLN A 70 8.10 8.44 1.59
C GLN A 70 7.31 7.36 2.34
N GLY A 71 7.79 6.13 2.29
CA GLY A 71 7.35 5.05 3.18
C GLY A 71 8.07 5.16 4.53
N ASN A 72 7.31 5.03 5.61
CA ASN A 72 7.83 5.03 6.97
C ASN A 72 7.69 3.64 7.56
N LEU A 73 8.76 3.13 8.13
CA LEU A 73 8.79 1.87 8.87
C LEU A 73 9.39 2.15 10.24
N TRP A 74 8.52 2.49 11.20
CA TRP A 74 8.92 2.73 12.58
C TRP A 74 9.19 1.40 13.27
N THR A 75 10.25 1.33 14.04
CA THR A 75 10.82 0.05 14.50
C THR A 75 10.55 -0.26 15.97
N GLU A 76 9.61 0.42 16.62
CA GLU A 76 9.27 0.19 18.05
C GLU A 76 8.86 -1.25 18.34
N TYR A 77 8.26 -1.93 17.34
CA TYR A 77 7.81 -3.32 17.46
C TYR A 77 8.56 -4.27 16.52
N ILE A 78 9.57 -3.80 15.78
CA ILE A 78 10.34 -4.62 14.84
C ILE A 78 11.64 -5.04 15.50
N LEU A 79 11.78 -6.34 15.77
CA LEU A 79 12.85 -6.89 16.59
C LEU A 79 13.96 -7.57 15.78
N SER A 80 13.74 -7.83 14.48
CA SER A 80 14.70 -8.52 13.62
C SER A 80 14.64 -8.02 12.18
N ASN A 81 15.68 -8.35 11.40
CA ASN A 81 15.73 -8.06 9.97
C ASN A 81 14.65 -8.83 9.20
N GLU A 82 14.37 -10.07 9.59
CA GLU A 82 13.33 -10.90 8.98
C GLU A 82 11.94 -10.28 9.18
N GLN A 83 11.68 -9.72 10.36
CA GLN A 83 10.44 -9.00 10.63
C GLN A 83 10.38 -7.68 9.85
N LEU A 84 11.51 -6.98 9.70
CA LEU A 84 11.59 -5.75 8.90
C LEU A 84 11.24 -6.04 7.44
N GLU A 85 11.83 -7.06 6.85
CA GLU A 85 11.55 -7.50 5.47
C GLU A 85 10.08 -7.89 5.30
N TYR A 86 9.53 -8.65 6.24
CA TYR A 86 8.14 -9.07 6.29
C TYR A 86 7.17 -7.88 6.29
N MET A 87 7.44 -6.89 7.14
CA MET A 87 6.60 -5.70 7.23
C MET A 87 6.76 -4.77 6.02
N LEU A 88 7.94 -4.74 5.43
CA LEU A 88 8.26 -3.83 4.32
C LEU A 88 7.75 -4.35 2.98
N LEU A 89 7.93 -5.63 2.70
CA LEU A 89 7.71 -6.23 1.38
C LEU A 89 6.44 -7.08 1.34
N PRO A 90 5.70 -7.06 0.23
CA PRO A 90 5.92 -6.35 -1.03
C PRO A 90 5.33 -4.93 -1.07
N ARG A 91 4.89 -4.34 0.05
CA ARG A 91 4.29 -3.01 0.11
C ARG A 91 5.20 -1.91 -0.44
N LEU A 92 6.52 -2.03 -0.20
CA LEU A 92 7.49 -1.11 -0.78
C LEU A 92 7.55 -1.20 -2.31
N ALA A 93 7.34 -2.38 -2.90
CA ALA A 93 7.23 -2.52 -4.35
C ALA A 93 6.02 -1.74 -4.89
N ALA A 94 4.88 -1.80 -4.19
CA ALA A 94 3.71 -1.01 -4.55
C ALA A 94 3.98 0.50 -4.48
N LEU A 95 4.66 0.96 -3.43
CA LEU A 95 5.03 2.38 -3.31
C LEU A 95 6.01 2.80 -4.40
N SER A 96 6.96 1.93 -4.77
CA SER A 96 7.90 2.20 -5.86
C SER A 96 7.17 2.35 -7.19
N GLU A 97 6.23 1.46 -7.51
CA GLU A 97 5.41 1.58 -8.73
C GLU A 97 4.62 2.90 -8.73
N VAL A 98 4.03 3.29 -7.61
CA VAL A 98 3.31 4.56 -7.47
C VAL A 98 4.21 5.77 -7.76
N GLN A 99 5.46 5.74 -7.34
CA GLN A 99 6.39 6.87 -7.50
C GLN A 99 7.01 6.95 -8.88
N TRP A 100 7.21 5.81 -9.56
CA TRP A 100 7.86 5.74 -10.86
C TRP A 100 6.89 5.74 -12.05
N THR A 101 5.60 5.56 -11.79
CA THR A 101 4.57 5.48 -12.83
C THR A 101 3.75 6.76 -12.87
N GLN A 102 3.61 7.34 -14.07
CA GLN A 102 2.70 8.47 -14.26
C GLN A 102 1.27 8.06 -13.89
N PRO A 103 0.48 8.91 -13.21
CA PRO A 103 -0.87 8.57 -12.74
C PRO A 103 -1.78 7.99 -13.84
N ALA A 104 -1.72 8.54 -15.06
CA ALA A 104 -2.50 8.06 -16.21
C ALA A 104 -2.12 6.64 -16.66
N ASN A 105 -0.94 6.16 -16.29
CA ASN A 105 -0.40 4.86 -16.68
C ASN A 105 -0.46 3.84 -15.50
N LYS A 106 -0.97 4.22 -14.33
CA LYS A 106 -1.15 3.28 -13.23
C LYS A 106 -2.21 2.25 -13.59
N SER A 107 -1.90 0.98 -13.35
CA SER A 107 -2.81 -0.14 -13.55
C SER A 107 -2.59 -1.17 -12.45
N TRP A 108 -3.59 -1.33 -11.60
CA TRP A 108 -3.55 -2.33 -10.53
C TRP A 108 -3.39 -3.75 -11.09
N GLU A 109 -4.11 -4.08 -12.16
CA GLU A 109 -4.00 -5.39 -12.82
C GLU A 109 -2.57 -5.64 -13.35
N ARG A 110 -1.95 -4.65 -14.00
CA ARG A 110 -0.56 -4.78 -14.45
C ARG A 110 0.40 -4.96 -13.27
N PHE A 111 0.21 -4.23 -12.18
CA PHE A 111 1.02 -4.39 -10.98
C PHE A 111 0.85 -5.80 -10.38
N GLN A 112 -0.38 -6.31 -10.26
CA GLN A 112 -0.64 -7.67 -9.79
C GLN A 112 0.09 -8.72 -10.66
N ASN A 113 0.00 -8.60 -11.99
CA ASN A 113 0.70 -9.49 -12.91
C ASN A 113 2.23 -9.42 -12.78
N SER A 114 2.76 -8.26 -12.40
CA SER A 114 4.19 -8.07 -12.16
C SER A 114 4.63 -8.60 -10.79
N LEU A 115 3.70 -8.74 -9.86
CA LEU A 115 3.99 -9.11 -8.49
C LEU A 115 4.58 -10.51 -8.37
N SER A 116 4.11 -11.47 -9.18
CA SER A 116 4.66 -12.83 -9.24
C SER A 116 6.15 -12.83 -9.64
N HIS A 117 6.53 -11.95 -10.57
CA HIS A 117 7.94 -11.78 -10.95
C HIS A 117 8.78 -11.17 -9.81
N ILE A 118 8.25 -10.13 -9.16
CA ILE A 118 8.90 -9.50 -8.00
C ILE A 118 9.12 -10.53 -6.88
N ILE A 119 8.11 -11.35 -6.60
CA ILE A 119 8.18 -12.43 -5.61
C ILE A 119 9.24 -13.47 -5.98
N SER A 120 9.36 -13.81 -7.27
CA SER A 120 10.41 -14.71 -7.74
C SER A 120 11.81 -14.15 -7.43
N ILE A 121 12.00 -12.84 -7.59
CA ILE A 121 13.25 -12.17 -7.22
C ILE A 121 13.48 -12.27 -5.70
N TYR A 122 12.47 -11.99 -4.87
CA TYR A 122 12.58 -12.08 -3.42
C TYR A 122 12.95 -13.50 -2.97
N ASN A 123 12.37 -14.53 -3.60
CA ASN A 123 12.69 -15.92 -3.32
C ASN A 123 14.16 -16.26 -3.65
N VAL A 124 14.67 -15.77 -4.79
CA VAL A 124 16.08 -15.95 -5.18
C VAL A 124 17.01 -15.24 -4.20
N MET A 125 16.63 -14.05 -3.72
CA MET A 125 17.40 -13.27 -2.77
C MET A 125 17.32 -13.82 -1.33
N GLY A 126 16.42 -14.75 -1.03
CA GLY A 126 16.16 -15.25 0.31
C GLY A 126 15.51 -14.25 1.24
N VAL A 127 14.76 -13.29 0.71
CA VAL A 127 14.10 -12.23 1.47
C VAL A 127 12.81 -12.74 2.12
N ASN A 128 12.60 -12.40 3.38
CA ASN A 128 11.39 -12.76 4.13
C ASN A 128 10.27 -11.74 3.89
N TYR A 129 9.60 -11.80 2.75
CA TYR A 129 8.47 -10.91 2.45
C TYR A 129 7.16 -11.40 3.07
N GLY A 130 6.23 -10.49 3.36
CA GLY A 130 4.88 -10.81 3.86
C GLY A 130 4.06 -11.60 2.85
N LYS A 131 3.47 -12.72 3.30
CA LYS A 131 2.71 -13.67 2.47
C LYS A 131 1.24 -13.28 2.29
N HIS A 132 0.83 -12.12 2.78
CA HIS A 132 -0.59 -11.65 2.77
C HIS A 132 -1.18 -11.56 1.36
N ILE A 133 -0.33 -11.45 0.33
CA ILE A 133 -0.76 -11.49 -1.06
C ILE A 133 -1.44 -12.81 -1.47
N TYR A 134 -1.19 -13.89 -0.70
CA TYR A 134 -1.81 -15.20 -0.91
C TYR A 134 -3.07 -15.40 -0.07
N GLU A 135 -3.44 -14.44 0.77
CA GLU A 135 -4.69 -14.49 1.51
C GLU A 135 -5.89 -14.35 0.58
N ILE A 136 -6.93 -15.11 0.89
CA ILE A 136 -8.19 -15.05 0.14
C ILE A 136 -8.98 -13.85 0.65
N ALA A 137 -9.17 -12.87 -0.21
CA ALA A 137 -10.08 -11.75 0.03
C ALA A 137 -11.49 -12.12 -0.42
N ALA A 138 -12.48 -11.87 0.43
CA ALA A 138 -13.88 -12.04 0.10
C ALA A 138 -14.55 -10.67 -0.04
N LYS A 139 -15.14 -10.42 -1.21
CA LYS A 139 -16.05 -9.28 -1.42
C LYS A 139 -17.46 -9.81 -1.54
N TYR A 140 -18.42 -9.17 -0.91
CA TYR A 140 -19.83 -9.51 -1.02
C TYR A 140 -20.65 -8.26 -1.31
N ASP A 141 -21.60 -8.42 -2.22
CA ASP A 141 -22.61 -7.40 -2.47
C ASP A 141 -23.75 -7.58 -1.50
N VAL A 142 -24.07 -6.51 -0.74
CA VAL A 142 -25.26 -6.51 0.10
C VAL A 142 -26.48 -6.40 -0.83
N PRO A 143 -27.34 -7.43 -0.95
CA PRO A 143 -28.47 -7.36 -1.84
C PRO A 143 -29.42 -6.26 -1.38
N THR A 144 -29.93 -5.47 -2.30
CA THR A 144 -31.18 -4.74 -2.10
C THR A 144 -32.25 -5.78 -1.72
N ALA A 145 -33.04 -5.51 -0.71
CA ALA A 145 -33.90 -6.43 0.06
C ALA A 145 -34.88 -7.32 -0.72
N SER A 146 -34.83 -7.39 -2.05
CA SER A 146 -35.79 -8.11 -2.89
C SER A 146 -35.36 -9.50 -3.40
N GLU A 147 -34.09 -9.88 -3.33
CA GLU A 147 -33.63 -11.08 -4.04
C GLU A 147 -33.09 -12.22 -3.17
N GLY A 148 -32.80 -12.02 -1.91
CA GLY A 148 -32.35 -13.08 -0.99
C GLY A 148 -31.08 -13.84 -1.38
N LYS A 149 -30.31 -13.33 -2.37
CA LYS A 149 -29.04 -13.90 -2.81
C LYS A 149 -27.90 -12.96 -2.47
N VAL A 150 -26.83 -13.50 -1.90
CA VAL A 150 -25.56 -12.78 -1.69
C VAL A 150 -24.55 -13.34 -2.69
N VAL A 151 -23.97 -12.48 -3.50
CA VAL A 151 -22.85 -12.85 -4.37
C VAL A 151 -21.56 -12.61 -3.57
N VAL A 152 -20.78 -13.65 -3.40
CA VAL A 152 -19.46 -13.59 -2.76
C VAL A 152 -18.42 -13.83 -3.83
N THR A 153 -17.55 -12.85 -4.04
CA THR A 153 -16.39 -12.98 -4.93
C THR A 153 -15.15 -13.21 -4.09
N LEU A 154 -14.47 -14.31 -4.35
CA LEU A 154 -13.19 -14.64 -3.73
C LEU A 154 -12.05 -14.28 -4.69
N SER A 155 -11.00 -13.68 -4.17
CA SER A 155 -9.79 -13.32 -4.92
C SER A 155 -8.56 -13.41 -4.05
N THR A 156 -7.41 -13.61 -4.69
CA THR A 156 -6.09 -13.48 -4.07
C THR A 156 -5.21 -12.63 -4.97
N LEU A 157 -4.14 -12.05 -4.44
CA LEU A 157 -3.15 -11.27 -5.20
C LEU A 157 -2.02 -12.16 -5.73
N GLY A 158 -1.74 -13.26 -5.03
CA GLY A 158 -0.74 -14.24 -5.44
C GLY A 158 -1.37 -15.39 -6.23
N ASP A 159 -0.67 -15.86 -7.25
CA ASP A 159 -1.02 -17.05 -8.03
C ASP A 159 -0.55 -18.34 -7.31
#